data_2c4de3da986fba4c5b506fde1d9caf98
#
_entry.id   2c4de3da986fba4c5b506fde1d9caf98
#
_cell.length_a   1.000
_cell.length_b   1.000
_cell.length_c   1.000
_cell.angle_alpha   90.00
_cell.angle_beta   90.00
_cell.angle_gamma   90.00
#
_symmetry.space_group_name_H-M   'P 1'
#
loop_
_entity.id
_entity.type
_entity.pdbx_description
1 polymer ?
#
loop_
_entity_poly.entity_id
_entity_poly.type
_entity_poly.pdbx_seq_one_letter_code
_entity_poly.pdbx_strand_id
1 'polypeptide(L)'
;MKPSPPDLQALYLGSLDAIGIDPLLHDIRFVEDDWESPTLGAWGLGWEVWCDGMEVTQFTYFQQVGGFDCKPVAGELTYGLERLAMYIQGVDSVYDLAFNNHGVSYGDVFLKNEQEHSKYNFEIADTTQLFKGFEHAEAEAQRCIAANIPLAAYDQAIEASHLFNLLQARGVISVQERASYMGRVRDLAKGSCQAWMEKNGWAA
;
A
#
# COMPACT_ATOMS: atom_id res chain seq x y z
N MET A 1 -4.83 13.85 1.17
CA MET A 1 -5.04 15.31 1.28
C MET A 1 -4.25 15.84 2.47
N LYS A 2 -3.47 16.90 2.27
CA LYS A 2 -2.64 17.48 3.34
C LYS A 2 -2.74 19.02 3.30
N PRO A 3 -3.25 19.70 4.33
CA PRO A 3 -3.84 19.10 5.53
C PRO A 3 -5.10 18.28 5.24
N SER A 4 -5.51 17.43 6.19
CA SER A 4 -6.80 16.74 6.10
C SER A 4 -7.95 17.77 6.09
N PRO A 5 -9.01 17.56 5.29
CA PRO A 5 -10.23 18.36 5.41
C PRO A 5 -10.83 18.25 6.82
N PRO A 6 -11.56 19.29 7.29
CA PRO A 6 -12.17 19.27 8.63
C PRO A 6 -13.14 18.11 8.85
N ASP A 7 -13.88 17.71 7.81
CA ASP A 7 -14.81 16.58 7.83
C ASP A 7 -14.54 15.66 6.64
N LEU A 8 -13.56 14.78 6.83
CA LEU A 8 -13.15 13.83 5.80
C LEU A 8 -14.17 12.69 5.67
N GLN A 9 -14.93 12.36 6.73
CA GLN A 9 -15.99 11.36 6.67
C GLN A 9 -17.15 11.83 5.79
N ALA A 10 -17.61 13.06 5.96
CA ALA A 10 -18.65 13.63 5.10
C ALA A 10 -18.20 13.71 3.64
N LEU A 11 -16.94 14.08 3.38
CA LEU A 11 -16.36 14.05 2.03
C LEU A 11 -16.38 12.64 1.44
N TYR A 12 -16.01 11.63 2.22
CA TYR A 12 -16.02 10.24 1.79
C TYR A 12 -17.44 9.75 1.46
N LEU A 13 -18.41 9.97 2.35
CA LEU A 13 -19.82 9.59 2.11
C LEU A 13 -20.39 10.27 0.87
N GLY A 14 -20.10 11.56 0.68
CA GLY A 14 -20.48 12.28 -0.55
C GLY A 14 -19.82 11.73 -1.81
N SER A 15 -18.63 11.15 -1.70
CA SER A 15 -17.96 10.49 -2.84
C SER A 15 -18.63 9.17 -3.23
N LEU A 16 -19.13 8.39 -2.27
CA LEU A 16 -19.92 7.17 -2.53
C LEU A 16 -21.23 7.51 -3.25
N ASP A 17 -21.96 8.51 -2.75
CA ASP A 17 -23.19 8.99 -3.38
C ASP A 17 -22.94 9.44 -4.81
N ALA A 18 -21.85 10.17 -5.06
CA ALA A 18 -21.49 10.67 -6.38
C ALA A 18 -21.21 9.56 -7.42
N ILE A 19 -20.81 8.37 -6.99
CA ILE A 19 -20.60 7.20 -7.86
C ILE A 19 -21.81 6.26 -7.90
N GLY A 20 -22.94 6.63 -7.26
CA GLY A 20 -24.19 5.88 -7.27
C GLY A 20 -24.37 4.87 -6.14
N ILE A 21 -23.54 4.92 -5.10
CA ILE A 21 -23.71 4.15 -3.87
C ILE A 21 -24.32 5.09 -2.83
N ASP A 22 -25.64 5.10 -2.72
CA ASP A 22 -26.37 5.94 -1.75
C ASP A 22 -26.14 5.45 -0.32
N PRO A 23 -25.47 6.23 0.55
CA PRO A 23 -25.20 5.82 1.93
C PRO A 23 -26.45 5.61 2.79
N LEU A 24 -27.63 6.07 2.34
CA LEU A 24 -28.90 5.85 3.04
C LEU A 24 -29.55 4.51 2.67
N LEU A 25 -29.14 3.89 1.57
CA LEU A 25 -29.67 2.61 1.09
C LEU A 25 -28.75 1.44 1.39
N HIS A 26 -27.51 1.69 1.79
CA HIS A 26 -26.49 0.69 2.10
C HIS A 26 -26.09 0.73 3.58
N ASP A 27 -25.72 -0.41 4.15
CA ASP A 27 -25.17 -0.50 5.51
C ASP A 27 -23.68 -0.09 5.48
N ILE A 28 -23.43 1.22 5.64
CA ILE A 28 -22.06 1.77 5.68
C ILE A 28 -21.58 1.81 7.12
N ARG A 29 -20.48 1.11 7.40
CA ARG A 29 -19.86 1.05 8.73
C ARG A 29 -18.42 1.53 8.68
N PHE A 30 -18.06 2.37 9.65
CA PHE A 30 -16.67 2.74 9.96
C PHE A 30 -16.21 1.86 11.12
N VAL A 31 -15.39 0.86 10.81
CA VAL A 31 -14.83 -0.07 11.80
C VAL A 31 -13.42 0.39 12.14
N GLU A 32 -13.17 0.66 13.44
CA GLU A 32 -11.87 1.15 13.89
C GLU A 32 -10.75 0.20 13.47
N ASP A 33 -9.78 0.74 12.72
CA ASP A 33 -8.58 0.05 12.27
C ASP A 33 -7.44 1.05 12.09
N ASP A 34 -6.39 0.88 12.90
CA ASP A 34 -5.19 1.67 12.81
C ASP A 34 -4.24 1.04 11.79
N TRP A 35 -4.17 1.69 10.63
CA TRP A 35 -3.29 1.22 9.56
C TRP A 35 -1.82 1.41 9.92
N GLU A 36 -1.00 0.37 9.68
CA GLU A 36 0.44 0.45 9.86
C GLU A 36 1.23 -0.29 8.77
N SER A 37 2.41 0.24 8.48
CA SER A 37 3.43 -0.41 7.66
C SER A 37 4.78 -0.39 8.39
N PRO A 38 5.12 -1.49 9.07
CA PRO A 38 6.37 -1.58 9.84
C PRO A 38 7.63 -1.37 9.02
N THR A 39 7.65 -1.80 7.75
CA THR A 39 8.78 -1.62 6.83
C THR A 39 8.96 -0.18 6.37
N LEU A 40 7.88 0.59 6.29
CA LEU A 40 7.93 2.01 5.91
C LEU A 40 8.08 2.94 7.13
N GLY A 41 7.98 2.41 8.36
CA GLY A 41 7.91 3.23 9.56
C GLY A 41 6.73 4.20 9.52
N ALA A 42 5.61 3.74 8.95
CA ALA A 42 4.41 4.53 8.74
C ALA A 42 3.24 3.94 9.51
N TRP A 43 2.39 4.81 10.07
CA TRP A 43 1.14 4.42 10.69
C TRP A 43 0.17 5.59 10.75
N GLY A 44 -1.11 5.28 10.93
CA GLY A 44 -2.17 6.27 11.08
C GLY A 44 -3.39 5.71 11.78
N LEU A 45 -4.14 6.62 12.41
CA LEU A 45 -5.44 6.32 13.01
C LEU A 45 -6.50 6.25 11.91
N GLY A 46 -7.45 5.32 12.00
CA GLY A 46 -8.46 5.25 10.97
C GLY A 46 -9.52 4.18 11.11
N TRP A 47 -10.11 3.85 9.98
CA TRP A 47 -11.18 2.89 9.86
C TRP A 47 -11.07 2.09 8.58
N GLU A 48 -11.46 0.82 8.65
CA GLU A 48 -11.99 0.12 7.48
C GLU A 48 -13.41 0.61 7.24
N VAL A 49 -13.73 1.01 6.02
CA VAL A 49 -15.12 1.33 5.66
C VAL A 49 -15.74 0.12 4.96
N TRP A 50 -16.79 -0.39 5.56
CA TRP A 50 -17.54 -1.55 5.09
C TRP A 50 -18.85 -1.10 4.46
N CYS A 51 -19.18 -1.67 3.30
CA CYS A 51 -20.45 -1.53 2.62
C CYS A 51 -21.13 -2.89 2.55
N ASP A 52 -22.31 -3.05 3.14
CA ASP A 52 -23.10 -4.29 3.17
C ASP A 52 -22.29 -5.55 3.54
N GLY A 53 -21.34 -5.40 4.45
CA GLY A 53 -20.51 -6.50 4.94
C GLY A 53 -19.22 -6.77 4.16
N MET A 54 -18.86 -5.95 3.18
CA MET A 54 -17.56 -5.98 2.48
C MET A 54 -16.78 -4.69 2.75
N GLU A 55 -15.52 -4.80 3.16
CA GLU A 55 -14.60 -3.68 3.24
C GLU A 55 -14.36 -3.12 1.83
N VAL A 56 -14.63 -1.83 1.64
CA VAL A 56 -14.49 -1.15 0.33
C VAL A 56 -13.43 -0.05 0.34
N THR A 57 -13.04 0.44 1.51
CA THR A 57 -12.07 1.55 1.63
C THR A 57 -11.32 1.47 2.94
N GLN A 58 -10.01 1.70 2.89
CA GLN A 58 -9.21 2.06 4.06
C GLN A 58 -9.18 3.59 4.19
N PHE A 59 -9.53 4.09 5.36
CA PHE A 59 -9.59 5.51 5.69
C PHE A 59 -8.55 5.80 6.78
N THR A 60 -7.55 6.67 6.50
CA THR A 60 -6.41 6.85 7.40
C THR A 60 -6.06 8.32 7.62
N TYR A 61 -5.85 8.70 8.87
CA TYR A 61 -5.16 9.94 9.25
C TYR A 61 -3.72 9.63 9.58
N PHE A 62 -2.81 9.88 8.65
CA PHE A 62 -1.38 9.57 8.81
C PHE A 62 -0.74 10.36 9.94
N GLN A 63 -0.20 9.64 10.91
CA GLN A 63 0.53 10.19 12.05
C GLN A 63 2.04 10.22 11.81
N GLN A 64 2.58 9.16 11.19
CA GLN A 64 4.00 9.03 10.89
C GLN A 64 4.24 8.44 9.49
N VAL A 65 5.36 8.86 8.86
CA VAL A 65 5.92 8.25 7.65
C VAL A 65 7.45 8.28 7.77
N GLY A 66 8.12 7.14 7.53
CA GLY A 66 9.56 7.02 7.69
C GLY A 66 10.06 7.26 9.12
N GLY A 67 9.17 7.11 10.12
CA GLY A 67 9.46 7.41 11.52
C GLY A 67 9.40 8.91 11.86
N PHE A 68 8.98 9.79 10.93
CA PHE A 68 8.79 11.22 11.15
C PHE A 68 7.32 11.58 11.31
N ASP A 69 6.99 12.44 12.27
CA ASP A 69 5.63 12.90 12.50
C ASP A 69 5.10 13.71 11.31
N CYS A 70 3.87 13.42 10.90
CA CYS A 70 3.18 14.18 9.85
C CYS A 70 2.63 15.50 10.41
N LYS A 71 3.18 16.63 9.99
CA LYS A 71 2.72 17.97 10.36
C LYS A 71 2.54 18.83 9.11
N PRO A 72 1.29 19.22 8.76
CA PRO A 72 0.03 18.75 9.34
C PRO A 72 -0.27 17.28 9.01
N VAL A 73 -1.18 16.66 9.78
CA VAL A 73 -1.70 15.31 9.52
C VAL A 73 -2.35 15.27 8.14
N ALA A 74 -2.07 14.22 7.38
CA ALA A 74 -2.71 13.97 6.09
C ALA A 74 -3.90 13.01 6.25
N GLY A 75 -5.00 13.30 5.56
CA GLY A 75 -6.11 12.38 5.42
C GLY A 75 -6.00 11.59 4.11
N GLU A 76 -6.18 10.28 4.19
CA GLU A 76 -6.18 9.36 3.06
C GLU A 76 -7.51 8.64 2.94
N LEU A 77 -7.94 8.47 1.70
CA LEU A 77 -9.07 7.63 1.33
C LEU A 77 -8.58 6.64 0.27
N THR A 78 -8.31 5.40 0.70
CA THR A 78 -7.80 4.34 -0.17
C THR A 78 -8.96 3.46 -0.60
N TYR A 79 -9.52 3.74 -1.77
CA TYR A 79 -10.67 3.03 -2.33
C TYR A 79 -10.26 1.67 -2.91
N GLY A 80 -10.97 0.61 -2.51
CA GLY A 80 -10.93 -0.68 -3.20
C GLY A 80 -11.73 -0.61 -4.49
N LEU A 81 -11.11 -0.17 -5.60
CA LEU A 81 -11.82 0.15 -6.84
C LEU A 81 -12.56 -1.07 -7.40
N GLU A 82 -11.97 -2.24 -7.35
CA GLU A 82 -12.59 -3.49 -7.80
C GLU A 82 -13.82 -3.84 -6.94
N ARG A 83 -13.72 -3.68 -5.62
CA ARG A 83 -14.83 -3.95 -4.70
C ARG A 83 -16.00 -2.98 -4.92
N LEU A 84 -15.72 -1.69 -5.10
CA LEU A 84 -16.74 -0.70 -5.46
C LEU A 84 -17.36 -1.00 -6.82
N ALA A 85 -16.55 -1.38 -7.81
CA ALA A 85 -17.04 -1.75 -9.13
C ALA A 85 -17.96 -2.98 -9.08
N MET A 86 -17.69 -3.95 -8.20
CA MET A 86 -18.58 -5.11 -7.98
C MET A 86 -19.97 -4.67 -7.51
N TYR A 87 -20.05 -3.72 -6.57
CA TYR A 87 -21.34 -3.14 -6.15
C TYR A 87 -22.06 -2.44 -7.31
N ILE A 88 -21.37 -1.58 -8.03
CA ILE A 88 -21.97 -0.80 -9.14
C ILE A 88 -22.45 -1.72 -10.27
N GLN A 89 -21.70 -2.79 -10.56
CA GLN A 89 -22.05 -3.73 -11.63
C GLN A 89 -22.94 -4.88 -11.17
N GLY A 90 -23.13 -5.08 -9.85
CA GLY A 90 -23.95 -6.14 -9.28
C GLY A 90 -23.39 -7.54 -9.52
N VAL A 91 -22.08 -7.72 -9.41
CA VAL A 91 -21.37 -9.00 -9.58
C VAL A 91 -20.73 -9.47 -8.27
N ASP A 92 -20.68 -10.78 -8.06
CA ASP A 92 -20.16 -11.41 -6.83
C ASP A 92 -18.67 -11.76 -6.92
N SER A 93 -18.10 -11.75 -8.12
CA SER A 93 -16.68 -12.05 -8.36
C SER A 93 -16.01 -10.90 -9.09
N VAL A 94 -14.81 -10.53 -8.64
CA VAL A 94 -13.98 -9.53 -9.30
C VAL A 94 -13.68 -9.90 -10.76
N TYR A 95 -13.58 -11.19 -11.06
CA TYR A 95 -13.27 -11.65 -12.41
C TYR A 95 -14.45 -11.53 -13.39
N ASP A 96 -15.67 -11.34 -12.86
CA ASP A 96 -16.89 -11.15 -13.67
C ASP A 96 -17.14 -9.66 -13.99
N LEU A 97 -16.35 -8.75 -13.42
CA LEU A 97 -16.43 -7.32 -13.77
C LEU A 97 -16.25 -7.10 -15.27
N ALA A 98 -17.15 -6.34 -15.86
CA ALA A 98 -16.96 -5.83 -17.22
C ALA A 98 -15.79 -4.84 -17.26
N PHE A 99 -14.71 -5.20 -17.97
CA PHE A 99 -13.55 -4.33 -18.13
C PHE A 99 -13.79 -3.23 -19.16
N ASN A 100 -14.65 -3.52 -20.14
CA ASN A 100 -15.09 -2.56 -21.15
C ASN A 100 -16.48 -2.93 -21.71
N ASN A 101 -17.00 -2.06 -22.61
CA ASN A 101 -18.30 -2.26 -23.25
C ASN A 101 -18.30 -3.25 -24.44
N HIS A 102 -17.19 -3.96 -24.67
CA HIS A 102 -17.00 -4.88 -25.81
C HIS A 102 -16.94 -6.35 -25.38
N GLY A 103 -17.37 -6.67 -24.16
CA GLY A 103 -17.48 -8.05 -23.67
C GLY A 103 -16.17 -8.62 -23.11
N VAL A 104 -15.16 -7.77 -22.83
CA VAL A 104 -13.94 -8.17 -22.12
C VAL A 104 -14.20 -8.06 -20.62
N SER A 105 -13.94 -9.15 -19.87
CA SER A 105 -14.04 -9.15 -18.42
C SER A 105 -12.70 -8.78 -17.75
N TYR A 106 -12.75 -8.44 -16.47
CA TYR A 106 -11.54 -8.30 -15.61
C TYR A 106 -10.75 -9.62 -15.57
N GLY A 107 -11.46 -10.75 -15.55
CA GLY A 107 -10.87 -12.08 -15.59
C GLY A 107 -10.08 -12.36 -16.87
N ASP A 108 -10.58 -11.91 -18.04
CA ASP A 108 -9.85 -12.05 -19.32
C ASP A 108 -8.49 -11.33 -19.30
N VAL A 109 -8.40 -10.22 -18.55
CA VAL A 109 -7.19 -9.40 -18.48
C VAL A 109 -6.24 -9.87 -17.38
N PHE A 110 -6.76 -10.17 -16.19
CA PHE A 110 -5.91 -10.29 -14.99
C PHE A 110 -5.86 -11.69 -14.36
N LEU A 111 -6.84 -12.58 -14.59
CA LEU A 111 -6.88 -13.87 -13.89
C LEU A 111 -5.64 -14.73 -14.18
N LYS A 112 -5.22 -14.81 -15.43
CA LYS A 112 -4.04 -15.59 -15.80
C LYS A 112 -2.75 -15.00 -15.24
N ASN A 113 -2.65 -13.68 -15.25
CA ASN A 113 -1.53 -12.94 -14.66
C ASN A 113 -1.44 -13.24 -13.16
N GLU A 114 -2.56 -13.14 -12.42
CA GLU A 114 -2.63 -13.45 -11.00
C GLU A 114 -2.17 -14.89 -10.70
N GLN A 115 -2.64 -15.87 -11.46
CA GLN A 115 -2.26 -17.27 -11.30
C GLN A 115 -0.76 -17.51 -11.53
N GLU A 116 -0.20 -16.93 -12.59
CA GLU A 116 1.22 -17.10 -12.93
C GLU A 116 2.14 -16.40 -11.93
N HIS A 117 1.80 -15.15 -11.51
CA HIS A 117 2.57 -14.42 -10.50
C HIS A 117 2.46 -15.06 -9.11
N SER A 118 1.28 -15.55 -8.73
CA SER A 118 1.11 -16.30 -7.48
C SER A 118 2.02 -17.54 -7.47
N LYS A 119 2.02 -18.32 -8.53
CA LYS A 119 2.91 -19.49 -8.67
C LYS A 119 4.38 -19.09 -8.61
N TYR A 120 4.77 -18.03 -9.31
CA TYR A 120 6.14 -17.51 -9.25
C TYR A 120 6.53 -17.14 -7.82
N ASN A 121 5.71 -16.34 -7.15
CA ASN A 121 6.01 -15.80 -5.81
C ASN A 121 6.11 -16.89 -4.75
N PHE A 122 5.24 -17.89 -4.77
CA PHE A 122 5.17 -18.91 -3.73
C PHE A 122 5.96 -20.19 -4.02
N GLU A 123 6.23 -20.50 -5.31
CA GLU A 123 6.80 -21.80 -5.68
C GLU A 123 8.10 -21.71 -6.47
N ILE A 124 8.20 -20.80 -7.46
CA ILE A 124 9.22 -20.86 -8.51
C ILE A 124 10.39 -19.90 -8.28
N ALA A 125 10.16 -18.70 -7.72
CA ALA A 125 11.20 -17.68 -7.57
C ALA A 125 12.49 -18.25 -6.95
N ASP A 126 13.63 -18.00 -7.58
CA ASP A 126 14.95 -18.44 -7.09
C ASP A 126 15.35 -17.65 -5.85
N THR A 127 15.32 -18.31 -4.71
CA THR A 127 15.61 -17.70 -3.41
C THR A 127 17.04 -17.15 -3.31
N THR A 128 18.01 -17.77 -4.00
CA THR A 128 19.39 -17.27 -4.04
C THR A 128 19.48 -15.92 -4.75
N GLN A 129 18.73 -15.76 -5.84
CA GLN A 129 18.68 -14.50 -6.55
C GLN A 129 17.88 -13.43 -5.78
N LEU A 130 16.84 -13.84 -5.07
CA LEU A 130 16.08 -12.92 -4.20
C LEU A 130 16.97 -12.33 -3.08
N PHE A 131 17.81 -13.14 -2.43
CA PHE A 131 18.77 -12.65 -1.43
C PHE A 131 19.76 -11.65 -2.04
N LYS A 132 20.37 -11.98 -3.18
CA LYS A 132 21.31 -11.09 -3.88
C LYS A 132 20.62 -9.80 -4.36
N GLY A 133 19.39 -9.91 -4.84
CA GLY A 133 18.58 -8.75 -5.25
C GLY A 133 18.33 -7.82 -4.07
N PHE A 134 17.96 -8.36 -2.90
CA PHE A 134 17.77 -7.57 -1.70
C PHE A 134 19.05 -6.82 -1.29
N GLU A 135 20.19 -7.52 -1.23
CA GLU A 135 21.49 -6.90 -0.89
C GLU A 135 21.87 -5.81 -1.91
N HIS A 136 21.59 -6.04 -3.18
CA HIS A 136 21.85 -5.04 -4.23
C HIS A 136 20.95 -3.80 -4.07
N ALA A 137 19.65 -3.98 -3.91
CA ALA A 137 18.71 -2.87 -3.73
C ALA A 137 19.02 -2.06 -2.46
N GLU A 138 19.38 -2.73 -1.35
CA GLU A 138 19.79 -2.07 -0.12
C GLU A 138 21.06 -1.21 -0.32
N ALA A 139 22.10 -1.79 -0.92
CA ALA A 139 23.34 -1.07 -1.19
C ALA A 139 23.13 0.13 -2.12
N GLU A 140 22.28 -0.02 -3.14
CA GLU A 140 21.96 1.04 -4.08
C GLU A 140 21.12 2.15 -3.41
N ALA A 141 20.15 1.80 -2.57
CA ALA A 141 19.40 2.78 -1.77
C ALA A 141 20.34 3.63 -0.89
N GLN A 142 21.28 2.97 -0.19
CA GLN A 142 22.27 3.65 0.65
C GLN A 142 23.18 4.60 -0.16
N ARG A 143 23.62 4.19 -1.35
CA ARG A 143 24.39 5.05 -2.27
C ARG A 143 23.58 6.27 -2.71
N CYS A 144 22.31 6.07 -3.04
CA CYS A 144 21.40 7.15 -3.44
C CYS A 144 21.15 8.14 -2.28
N ILE A 145 20.98 7.65 -1.05
CA ILE A 145 20.88 8.49 0.15
C ILE A 145 22.15 9.34 0.31
N ALA A 146 23.31 8.70 0.24
CA ALA A 146 24.61 9.39 0.37
C ALA A 146 24.84 10.44 -0.75
N ALA A 147 24.30 10.21 -1.94
CA ALA A 147 24.35 11.13 -3.07
C ALA A 147 23.26 12.22 -3.03
N ASN A 148 22.41 12.24 -1.97
CA ASN A 148 21.28 13.17 -1.81
C ASN A 148 20.27 13.14 -2.99
N ILE A 149 19.94 11.92 -3.46
CA ILE A 149 18.91 11.66 -4.48
C ILE A 149 17.76 10.81 -3.90
N PRO A 150 16.96 11.38 -2.99
CA PRO A 150 16.00 10.64 -2.15
C PRO A 150 14.90 9.89 -2.91
N LEU A 151 14.47 10.37 -4.06
CA LEU A 151 13.43 9.67 -4.84
C LEU A 151 13.94 8.35 -5.39
N ALA A 152 15.14 8.33 -5.99
CA ALA A 152 15.77 7.10 -6.44
C ALA A 152 16.12 6.17 -5.27
N ALA A 153 16.53 6.73 -4.12
CA ALA A 153 16.75 5.96 -2.89
C ALA A 153 15.47 5.23 -2.44
N TYR A 154 14.34 5.91 -2.50
CA TYR A 154 13.06 5.34 -2.09
C TYR A 154 12.58 4.24 -3.05
N ASP A 155 12.78 4.39 -4.36
CA ASP A 155 12.50 3.33 -5.33
C ASP A 155 13.27 2.05 -5.00
N GLN A 156 14.54 2.16 -4.64
CA GLN A 156 15.35 1.02 -4.21
C GLN A 156 14.90 0.44 -2.84
N ALA A 157 14.41 1.29 -1.93
CA ALA A 157 13.83 0.83 -0.67
C ALA A 157 12.53 0.02 -0.90
N ILE A 158 11.70 0.43 -1.85
CA ILE A 158 10.50 -0.31 -2.26
C ILE A 158 10.89 -1.66 -2.89
N GLU A 159 11.91 -1.69 -3.74
CA GLU A 159 12.42 -2.93 -4.33
C GLU A 159 12.95 -3.88 -3.25
N ALA A 160 13.72 -3.39 -2.28
CA ALA A 160 14.18 -4.19 -1.15
C ALA A 160 13.00 -4.74 -0.33
N SER A 161 11.96 -3.94 -0.09
CA SER A 161 10.73 -4.37 0.57
C SER A 161 10.01 -5.48 -0.19
N HIS A 162 9.88 -5.35 -1.51
CA HIS A 162 9.30 -6.37 -2.37
C HIS A 162 10.06 -7.70 -2.30
N LEU A 163 11.38 -7.65 -2.46
CA LEU A 163 12.24 -8.84 -2.40
C LEU A 163 12.19 -9.52 -1.03
N PHE A 164 12.14 -8.75 0.06
CA PHE A 164 11.90 -9.27 1.40
C PHE A 164 10.56 -10.00 1.52
N ASN A 165 9.49 -9.45 0.95
CA ASN A 165 8.17 -10.11 0.95
C ASN A 165 8.21 -11.43 0.18
N LEU A 166 8.92 -11.49 -0.97
CA LEU A 166 9.10 -12.74 -1.71
C LEU A 166 9.90 -13.78 -0.91
N LEU A 167 11.00 -13.39 -0.27
CA LEU A 167 11.78 -14.28 0.61
C LEU A 167 10.91 -14.82 1.75
N GLN A 168 10.04 -13.99 2.32
CA GLN A 168 9.12 -14.38 3.35
C GLN A 168 8.05 -15.35 2.82
N ALA A 169 7.46 -15.07 1.64
CA ALA A 169 6.49 -15.94 0.98
C ALA A 169 7.08 -17.32 0.63
N ARG A 170 8.37 -17.36 0.26
CA ARG A 170 9.12 -18.60 0.00
C ARG A 170 9.50 -19.36 1.28
N GLY A 171 9.24 -18.81 2.47
CA GLY A 171 9.52 -19.46 3.75
C GLY A 171 11.00 -19.67 4.06
N VAL A 172 11.91 -18.91 3.42
CA VAL A 172 13.37 -19.07 3.55
C VAL A 172 14.00 -18.12 4.57
N ILE A 173 13.20 -17.34 5.28
CA ILE A 173 13.60 -16.41 6.34
C ILE A 173 13.01 -16.89 7.67
N SER A 174 13.85 -17.04 8.69
CA SER A 174 13.41 -17.34 10.06
C SER A 174 12.69 -16.15 10.71
N VAL A 175 11.97 -16.39 11.80
CA VAL A 175 11.29 -15.34 12.57
C VAL A 175 12.27 -14.26 13.05
N GLN A 176 13.48 -14.66 13.47
CA GLN A 176 14.51 -13.72 13.92
C GLN A 176 15.07 -12.89 12.76
N GLU A 177 15.35 -13.52 11.63
CA GLU A 177 15.81 -12.83 10.43
C GLU A 177 14.76 -11.86 9.89
N ARG A 178 13.47 -12.21 9.97
CA ARG A 178 12.37 -11.32 9.58
C ARG A 178 12.46 -9.97 10.27
N ALA A 179 12.67 -9.93 11.58
CA ALA A 179 12.80 -8.68 12.33
C ALA A 179 14.00 -7.85 11.85
N SER A 180 15.13 -8.52 11.53
CA SER A 180 16.32 -7.86 10.97
C SER A 180 16.05 -7.25 9.59
N TYR A 181 15.43 -8.01 8.67
CA TYR A 181 15.09 -7.51 7.33
C TYR A 181 14.11 -6.33 7.39
N MET A 182 13.08 -6.41 8.23
CA MET A 182 12.16 -5.30 8.46
C MET A 182 12.87 -4.03 8.95
N GLY A 183 13.82 -4.18 9.88
CA GLY A 183 14.66 -3.07 10.36
C GLY A 183 15.48 -2.44 9.25
N ARG A 184 16.14 -3.26 8.42
CA ARG A 184 16.95 -2.80 7.27
C ARG A 184 16.11 -1.99 6.28
N VAL A 185 14.93 -2.49 5.88
CA VAL A 185 14.03 -1.75 4.97
C VAL A 185 13.52 -0.45 5.60
N ARG A 186 13.17 -0.48 6.89
CA ARG A 186 12.76 0.71 7.64
C ARG A 186 13.84 1.78 7.66
N ASP A 187 15.10 1.39 7.84
CA ASP A 187 16.23 2.33 7.85
C ASP A 187 16.43 2.98 6.47
N LEU A 188 16.22 2.25 5.37
CA LEU A 188 16.24 2.80 4.02
C LEU A 188 15.10 3.80 3.79
N ALA A 189 13.88 3.46 4.21
CA ALA A 189 12.73 4.36 4.11
C ALA A 189 12.97 5.63 4.93
N LYS A 190 13.45 5.50 6.18
CA LYS A 190 13.80 6.63 7.05
C LYS A 190 14.88 7.52 6.43
N GLY A 191 15.96 6.92 5.94
CA GLY A 191 17.06 7.67 5.29
C GLY A 191 16.60 8.42 4.04
N SER A 192 15.73 7.81 3.24
CA SER A 192 15.14 8.45 2.06
C SER A 192 14.25 9.64 2.45
N CYS A 193 13.39 9.47 3.46
CA CYS A 193 12.55 10.55 3.97
C CYS A 193 13.39 11.71 4.53
N GLN A 194 14.42 11.40 5.32
CA GLN A 194 15.31 12.41 5.88
C GLN A 194 16.01 13.23 4.79
N ALA A 195 16.62 12.55 3.81
CA ALA A 195 17.30 13.21 2.69
C ALA A 195 16.31 14.08 1.87
N TRP A 196 15.06 13.62 1.71
CA TRP A 196 14.03 14.40 1.03
C TRP A 196 13.64 15.65 1.82
N MET A 197 13.48 15.55 3.13
CA MET A 197 13.16 16.68 4.01
C MET A 197 14.28 17.72 4.01
N GLU A 198 15.53 17.30 4.18
CA GLU A 198 16.70 18.17 4.13
C GLU A 198 16.80 18.92 2.79
N LYS A 199 16.61 18.19 1.67
CA LYS A 199 16.66 18.76 0.32
C LYS A 199 15.57 19.81 0.07
N ASN A 200 14.41 19.69 0.73
CA ASN A 200 13.29 20.61 0.59
C ASN A 200 13.21 21.66 1.70
N GLY A 201 14.22 21.74 2.57
CA GLY A 201 14.30 22.74 3.65
C GLY A 201 13.28 22.49 4.78
N TRP A 202 12.87 21.26 5.00
CA TRP A 202 11.99 20.87 6.09
C TRP A 202 12.85 20.44 7.29
N ALA A 203 12.55 20.98 8.47
CA ALA A 203 13.17 20.50 9.69
C ALA A 203 12.65 19.11 10.05
N ALA A 204 13.55 18.21 10.43
CA ALA A 204 13.21 16.89 10.95
C ALA A 204 12.58 16.97 12.34
#